data_772b1244072e540ea8e6f0b2106e892b
#
_entry.id   772b1244072e540ea8e6f0b2106e892b
#
_cell.length_a   1.000
_cell.length_b   1.000
_cell.length_c   1.000
_cell.angle_alpha   90.00
_cell.angle_beta   90.00
_cell.angle_gamma   90.00
#
_symmetry.space_group_name_H-M   'P 1'
#
loop_
_entity.id
_entity.type
_entity.pdbx_description
1 polymer ?
#
loop_
_entity_poly.entity_id
_entity_poly.type
_entity_poly.pdbx_seq_one_letter_code
_entity_poly.pdbx_strand_id
1 'polypeptide(L)'
;MIKYIAGFKLTQLLVSILGSMYVLFVYKTSSINLKNRKNIESLFKKNESFIYAFWHDQLLMCPLTWQSELEIKVLISKHRDGDIIAKLISNLGFKAIRGSTHKAGKTKNKGGLLSARQMIKSLKKGISIGISPDGPKGPRHKVSDGILSISRLSNSPILPVGIGFKKKWVLNTWDKFIIPKPFNQITIIWGEPLPALKNEKNINQIKSKLESTMYSLTKRANRNNK
;
A
#
# COMPACT_ATOMS: atom_id res chain seq x y z
N MET A 1 -4.73 16.02 23.21
CA MET A 1 -5.80 16.72 22.46
C MET A 1 -6.21 15.95 21.19
N ILE A 2 -5.30 15.57 20.30
CA ILE A 2 -5.60 14.81 19.05
C ILE A 2 -6.33 13.47 19.32
N LYS A 3 -5.99 12.74 20.39
CA LYS A 3 -6.66 11.47 20.77
C LYS A 3 -8.14 11.62 21.15
N TYR A 4 -8.54 12.77 21.69
CA TYR A 4 -9.94 13.02 22.09
C TYR A 4 -10.83 13.33 20.89
N ILE A 5 -10.30 14.06 19.91
CA ILE A 5 -11.01 14.46 18.69
C ILE A 5 -11.32 13.24 17.79
N ALA A 6 -10.40 12.27 17.72
CA ALA A 6 -10.58 11.05 16.91
C ALA A 6 -11.71 10.10 17.39
N GLY A 7 -12.29 10.34 18.58
CA GLY A 7 -13.38 9.53 19.15
C GLY A 7 -14.78 9.83 18.60
N PHE A 8 -15.01 11.03 18.08
CA PHE A 8 -16.31 11.45 17.56
C PHE A 8 -16.50 10.98 16.11
N LYS A 9 -17.57 10.21 15.86
CA LYS A 9 -17.90 9.69 14.51
C LYS A 9 -18.00 10.80 13.45
N LEU A 10 -18.55 11.96 13.82
CA LEU A 10 -18.66 13.12 12.94
C LEU A 10 -17.29 13.70 12.58
N THR A 11 -16.40 13.84 13.55
CA THR A 11 -15.02 14.33 13.32
C THR A 11 -14.24 13.39 12.40
N GLN A 12 -14.37 12.08 12.60
CA GLN A 12 -13.74 11.08 11.71
C GLN A 12 -14.28 11.19 10.27
N LEU A 13 -15.58 11.43 10.12
CA LEU A 13 -16.22 11.62 8.82
C LEU A 13 -15.66 12.88 8.14
N LEU A 14 -15.67 14.03 8.83
CA LEU A 14 -15.15 15.28 8.29
C LEU A 14 -13.67 15.19 7.91
N VAL A 15 -12.84 14.63 8.78
CA VAL A 15 -11.40 14.42 8.51
C VAL A 15 -11.19 13.49 7.31
N SER A 16 -11.99 12.43 7.17
CA SER A 16 -11.87 11.54 6.02
C SER A 16 -12.31 12.21 4.70
N ILE A 17 -13.35 13.05 4.71
CA ILE A 17 -13.79 13.81 3.54
C ILE A 17 -12.73 14.84 3.15
N LEU A 18 -12.28 15.67 4.09
CA LEU A 18 -11.23 16.67 3.84
C LEU A 18 -9.93 16.02 3.37
N GLY A 19 -9.57 14.88 3.96
CA GLY A 19 -8.41 14.11 3.55
C GLY A 19 -8.53 13.56 2.12
N SER A 20 -9.68 13.03 1.74
CA SER A 20 -9.90 12.55 0.36
C SER A 20 -9.94 13.70 -0.65
N MET A 21 -10.55 14.83 -0.30
CA MET A 21 -10.52 16.05 -1.12
C MET A 21 -9.09 16.56 -1.31
N TYR A 22 -8.29 16.57 -0.24
CA TYR A 22 -6.87 16.96 -0.32
C TYR A 22 -6.07 16.04 -1.25
N VAL A 23 -6.24 14.73 -1.12
CA VAL A 23 -5.58 13.74 -1.98
C VAL A 23 -5.94 13.95 -3.45
N LEU A 24 -7.23 14.15 -3.75
CA LEU A 24 -7.71 14.45 -5.11
C LEU A 24 -7.19 15.80 -5.62
N PHE A 25 -7.16 16.83 -4.77
CA PHE A 25 -6.62 18.15 -5.12
C PHE A 25 -5.13 18.06 -5.47
N VAL A 26 -4.33 17.39 -4.64
CA VAL A 26 -2.92 17.15 -4.95
C VAL A 26 -2.76 16.41 -6.28
N TYR A 27 -3.55 15.35 -6.51
CA TYR A 27 -3.47 14.56 -7.73
C TYR A 27 -3.82 15.39 -8.97
N LYS A 28 -4.95 16.13 -8.94
CA LYS A 28 -5.44 16.93 -10.07
C LYS A 28 -4.53 18.12 -10.40
N THR A 29 -3.83 18.67 -9.42
CA THR A 29 -2.93 19.81 -9.60
C THR A 29 -1.47 19.42 -9.86
N SER A 30 -1.14 18.12 -9.87
CA SER A 30 0.21 17.63 -10.03
C SER A 30 0.44 17.02 -11.41
N SER A 31 1.67 17.14 -11.90
CA SER A 31 2.15 16.39 -13.07
C SER A 31 2.51 14.97 -12.65
N ILE A 32 1.85 13.97 -13.25
CA ILE A 32 2.05 12.56 -12.92
C ILE A 32 2.92 11.89 -13.99
N ASN A 33 4.10 11.44 -13.60
CA ASN A 33 5.03 10.74 -14.48
C ASN A 33 4.99 9.23 -14.19
N LEU A 34 4.52 8.45 -15.16
CA LEU A 34 4.32 7.00 -15.05
C LEU A 34 5.47 6.26 -15.73
N LYS A 35 6.19 5.41 -15.01
CA LYS A 35 7.30 4.61 -15.51
C LYS A 35 7.03 3.11 -15.40
N ASN A 36 7.47 2.36 -16.41
CA ASN A 36 7.30 0.90 -16.49
C ASN A 36 5.84 0.43 -16.40
N ARG A 37 4.91 1.21 -16.96
CA ARG A 37 3.46 0.95 -16.95
C ARG A 37 3.12 -0.43 -17.52
N LYS A 38 3.88 -0.94 -18.47
CA LYS A 38 3.75 -2.29 -19.02
C LYS A 38 3.74 -3.39 -17.96
N ASN A 39 4.41 -3.20 -16.82
CA ASN A 39 4.50 -4.20 -15.76
C ASN A 39 3.14 -4.43 -15.07
N ILE A 40 2.40 -3.36 -14.78
CA ILE A 40 1.05 -3.48 -14.21
C ILE A 40 0.02 -3.85 -15.28
N GLU A 41 0.14 -3.30 -16.49
CA GLU A 41 -0.76 -3.61 -17.61
C GLU A 41 -0.70 -5.09 -18.01
N SER A 42 0.46 -5.72 -17.93
CA SER A 42 0.60 -7.14 -18.21
C SER A 42 -0.24 -8.02 -17.27
N LEU A 43 -0.35 -7.63 -15.99
CA LEU A 43 -1.19 -8.32 -15.01
C LEU A 43 -2.68 -8.04 -15.26
N PHE A 44 -3.06 -6.82 -15.61
CA PHE A 44 -4.44 -6.47 -15.97
C PHE A 44 -4.91 -7.22 -17.21
N LYS A 45 -4.08 -7.29 -18.27
CA LYS A 45 -4.43 -8.02 -19.51
C LYS A 45 -4.65 -9.52 -19.27
N LYS A 46 -3.93 -10.11 -18.32
CA LYS A 46 -4.10 -11.51 -17.93
C LYS A 46 -5.32 -11.74 -17.02
N ASN A 47 -5.99 -10.67 -16.59
CA ASN A 47 -7.02 -10.70 -15.55
C ASN A 47 -6.54 -11.44 -14.27
N GLU A 48 -5.26 -11.26 -13.94
CA GLU A 48 -4.58 -11.95 -12.85
C GLU A 48 -4.56 -11.08 -11.61
N SER A 49 -5.08 -11.59 -10.50
CA SER A 49 -5.00 -10.88 -9.23
C SER A 49 -3.59 -10.90 -8.67
N PHE A 50 -3.17 -9.81 -8.06
CA PHE A 50 -1.81 -9.66 -7.53
C PHE A 50 -1.79 -8.87 -6.24
N ILE A 51 -0.65 -8.93 -5.55
CA ILE A 51 -0.37 -8.16 -4.35
C ILE A 51 0.37 -6.90 -4.77
N TYR A 52 -0.26 -5.74 -4.59
CA TYR A 52 0.30 -4.41 -4.86
C TYR A 52 1.09 -3.95 -3.63
N ALA A 53 2.42 -3.92 -3.72
CA ALA A 53 3.31 -3.64 -2.60
C ALA A 53 3.89 -2.22 -2.68
N PHE A 54 3.67 -1.42 -1.65
CA PHE A 54 4.15 -0.04 -1.51
C PHE A 54 4.57 0.22 -0.06
N TRP A 55 5.48 1.18 0.16
CA TRP A 55 5.92 1.53 1.51
C TRP A 55 4.85 2.29 2.29
N HIS A 56 4.85 2.14 3.61
CA HIS A 56 3.87 2.75 4.50
C HIS A 56 3.93 4.28 4.46
N ASP A 57 5.11 4.86 4.28
CA ASP A 57 5.30 6.31 4.14
C ASP A 57 4.64 6.92 2.89
N GLN A 58 4.26 6.12 1.89
CA GLN A 58 3.65 6.54 0.63
C GLN A 58 2.13 6.30 0.56
N LEU A 59 1.53 5.82 1.64
CA LEU A 59 0.14 5.39 1.72
C LEU A 59 -0.86 6.41 1.19
N LEU A 60 -0.62 7.71 1.45
CA LEU A 60 -1.60 8.76 1.15
C LEU A 60 -1.94 8.86 -0.33
N MET A 61 -0.95 8.70 -1.21
CA MET A 61 -1.14 8.78 -2.66
C MET A 61 -1.28 7.42 -3.34
N CYS A 62 -1.06 6.34 -2.62
CA CYS A 62 -1.09 5.00 -3.18
C CYS A 62 -2.42 4.65 -3.88
N PRO A 63 -3.60 5.00 -3.35
CA PRO A 63 -4.87 4.73 -4.05
C PRO A 63 -4.91 5.30 -5.46
N LEU A 64 -4.36 6.50 -5.68
CA LEU A 64 -4.39 7.17 -6.99
C LEU A 64 -3.34 6.63 -7.99
N THR A 65 -2.50 5.69 -7.56
CA THR A 65 -1.59 4.95 -8.45
C THR A 65 -2.26 3.73 -9.10
N TRP A 66 -3.44 3.35 -8.62
CA TRP A 66 -4.24 2.28 -9.20
C TRP A 66 -5.05 2.81 -10.38
N GLN A 67 -4.58 2.56 -11.58
CA GLN A 67 -5.18 3.07 -12.81
C GLN A 67 -5.97 1.99 -13.56
N SER A 68 -6.93 1.37 -12.87
CA SER A 68 -7.78 0.33 -13.41
C SER A 68 -9.16 0.37 -12.76
N GLU A 69 -10.18 -0.04 -13.49
CA GLU A 69 -11.52 -0.28 -12.97
C GLU A 69 -11.63 -1.61 -12.21
N LEU A 70 -10.59 -2.45 -12.28
CA LEU A 70 -10.56 -3.71 -11.54
C LEU A 70 -10.53 -3.44 -10.03
N GLU A 71 -11.28 -4.25 -9.30
CA GLU A 71 -11.38 -4.10 -7.84
C GLU A 71 -10.05 -4.40 -7.16
N ILE A 72 -9.64 -3.49 -6.27
CA ILE A 72 -8.54 -3.70 -5.34
C ILE A 72 -9.02 -3.46 -3.91
N LYS A 73 -8.55 -4.27 -2.96
CA LYS A 73 -8.77 -4.07 -1.53
C LYS A 73 -7.47 -3.74 -0.84
N VAL A 74 -7.49 -2.77 0.06
CA VAL A 74 -6.28 -2.33 0.77
C VAL A 74 -6.32 -2.79 2.22
N LEU A 75 -5.21 -3.37 2.71
CA LEU A 75 -5.08 -3.76 4.11
C LEU A 75 -4.91 -2.52 4.99
N ILE A 76 -5.87 -2.31 5.92
CA ILE A 76 -5.86 -1.17 6.84
C ILE A 76 -6.01 -1.66 8.27
N SER A 77 -5.21 -1.07 9.17
CA SER A 77 -5.23 -1.38 10.60
C SER A 77 -6.62 -1.22 11.23
N LYS A 78 -6.95 -2.07 12.22
CA LYS A 78 -8.19 -1.95 13.04
C LYS A 78 -8.13 -0.86 14.10
N HIS A 79 -6.99 -0.18 14.28
CA HIS A 79 -6.89 0.93 15.22
C HIS A 79 -7.75 2.13 14.79
N ARG A 80 -8.07 3.04 15.73
CA ARG A 80 -8.91 4.22 15.48
C ARG A 80 -8.44 5.08 14.31
N ASP A 81 -7.13 5.26 14.17
CA ASP A 81 -6.55 6.00 13.04
C ASP A 81 -6.84 5.30 11.70
N GLY A 82 -6.86 3.96 11.71
CA GLY A 82 -7.26 3.16 10.56
C GLY A 82 -8.73 3.32 10.16
N ASP A 83 -9.63 3.75 11.07
CA ASP A 83 -11.02 4.02 10.70
C ASP A 83 -11.13 5.26 9.80
N ILE A 84 -10.34 6.30 10.09
CA ILE A 84 -10.27 7.51 9.26
C ILE A 84 -9.72 7.16 7.87
N ILE A 85 -8.63 6.38 7.83
CA ILE A 85 -8.00 5.97 6.55
C ILE A 85 -8.95 5.07 5.75
N ALA A 86 -9.67 4.13 6.40
CA ALA A 86 -10.63 3.28 5.71
C ALA A 86 -11.79 4.08 5.08
N LYS A 87 -12.29 5.10 5.77
CA LYS A 87 -13.29 6.03 5.22
C LYS A 87 -12.70 6.87 4.09
N LEU A 88 -11.47 7.38 4.25
CA LEU A 88 -10.80 8.18 3.23
C LEU A 88 -10.66 7.39 1.92
N ILE A 89 -10.13 6.16 1.97
CA ILE A 89 -10.01 5.35 0.75
C ILE A 89 -11.36 4.92 0.18
N SER A 90 -12.39 4.74 1.03
CA SER A 90 -13.75 4.47 0.57
C SER A 90 -14.32 5.65 -0.22
N ASN A 91 -14.06 6.90 0.20
CA ASN A 91 -14.42 8.11 -0.56
C ASN A 91 -13.70 8.20 -1.92
N LEU A 92 -12.56 7.52 -2.05
CA LEU A 92 -11.80 7.41 -3.31
C LEU A 92 -12.17 6.16 -4.14
N GLY A 93 -13.22 5.42 -3.75
CA GLY A 93 -13.72 4.24 -4.47
C GLY A 93 -13.02 2.92 -4.11
N PHE A 94 -12.16 2.89 -3.09
CA PHE A 94 -11.43 1.68 -2.70
C PHE A 94 -12.07 0.97 -1.51
N LYS A 95 -11.91 -0.35 -1.44
CA LYS A 95 -12.40 -1.16 -0.32
C LYS A 95 -11.27 -1.52 0.64
N ALA A 96 -11.57 -1.59 1.95
CA ALA A 96 -10.61 -1.94 2.99
C ALA A 96 -10.79 -3.38 3.47
N ILE A 97 -9.68 -4.10 3.65
CA ILE A 97 -9.60 -5.27 4.54
C ILE A 97 -9.07 -4.79 5.88
N ARG A 98 -9.88 -4.96 6.95
CA ARG A 98 -9.54 -4.47 8.29
C ARG A 98 -8.72 -5.50 9.06
N GLY A 99 -7.46 -5.17 9.34
CA GLY A 99 -6.54 -6.06 10.05
C GLY A 99 -5.10 -5.59 10.05
N SER A 100 -4.20 -6.50 10.38
CA SER A 100 -2.74 -6.30 10.26
C SER A 100 -2.11 -7.59 9.76
N THR A 101 -0.95 -7.50 9.12
CA THR A 101 -0.12 -8.67 8.85
C THR A 101 0.44 -9.22 10.16
N HIS A 102 0.51 -10.54 10.27
CA HIS A 102 0.97 -11.25 11.47
C HIS A 102 2.43 -10.89 11.80
N LYS A 103 2.75 -10.59 13.08
CA LYS A 103 4.13 -10.68 13.58
C LYS A 103 4.39 -12.12 14.01
N ALA A 104 5.42 -12.74 13.46
CA ALA A 104 5.92 -14.02 13.94
C ALA A 104 6.23 -13.92 15.45
N GLY A 105 5.82 -14.93 16.24
CA GLY A 105 6.14 -15.01 17.67
C GLY A 105 5.05 -14.59 18.68
N LYS A 106 3.84 -14.16 18.24
CA LYS A 106 2.71 -13.92 19.16
C LYS A 106 1.56 -14.89 18.91
N THR A 107 1.39 -15.83 19.81
CA THR A 107 0.40 -16.92 19.77
C THR A 107 -1.08 -16.49 19.84
N LYS A 108 -1.41 -15.23 20.09
CA LYS A 108 -2.80 -14.73 20.23
C LYS A 108 -3.14 -13.57 19.28
N ASN A 109 -2.89 -13.73 17.96
CA ASN A 109 -3.27 -12.67 17.01
C ASN A 109 -4.40 -13.12 16.07
N LYS A 110 -5.61 -13.40 16.65
CA LYS A 110 -6.82 -13.76 15.89
C LYS A 110 -7.14 -12.75 14.76
N GLY A 111 -6.87 -11.47 14.99
CA GLY A 111 -7.14 -10.41 14.02
C GLY A 111 -6.23 -10.45 12.76
N GLY A 112 -4.96 -10.81 12.93
CA GLY A 112 -4.01 -10.96 11.81
C GLY A 112 -4.34 -12.17 10.94
N LEU A 113 -4.73 -13.28 11.56
CA LEU A 113 -5.14 -14.50 10.83
C LEU A 113 -6.41 -14.28 10.01
N LEU A 114 -7.40 -13.58 10.56
CA LEU A 114 -8.65 -13.27 9.86
C LEU A 114 -8.41 -12.38 8.64
N SER A 115 -7.60 -11.33 8.78
CA SER A 115 -7.25 -10.46 7.63
C SER A 115 -6.44 -11.20 6.57
N ALA A 116 -5.49 -12.07 6.96
CA ALA A 116 -4.76 -12.91 6.02
C ALA A 116 -5.70 -13.84 5.23
N ARG A 117 -6.65 -14.50 5.90
CA ARG A 117 -7.69 -15.33 5.23
C ARG A 117 -8.53 -14.51 4.26
N GLN A 118 -8.94 -13.28 4.64
CA GLN A 118 -9.72 -12.41 3.77
C GLN A 118 -8.92 -11.98 2.54
N MET A 119 -7.63 -11.66 2.69
CA MET A 119 -6.74 -11.31 1.59
C MET A 119 -6.55 -12.47 0.61
N ILE A 120 -6.25 -13.68 1.12
CA ILE A 120 -6.09 -14.89 0.31
C ILE A 120 -7.39 -15.21 -0.43
N LYS A 121 -8.56 -15.11 0.25
CA LYS A 121 -9.87 -15.32 -0.38
C LYS A 121 -10.14 -14.29 -1.48
N SER A 122 -9.76 -13.02 -1.29
CA SER A 122 -9.91 -11.97 -2.31
C SER A 122 -9.06 -12.27 -3.54
N LEU A 123 -7.77 -12.57 -3.34
CA LEU A 123 -6.85 -12.93 -4.43
C LEU A 123 -7.34 -14.15 -5.23
N LYS A 124 -7.82 -15.21 -4.55
CA LYS A 124 -8.39 -16.39 -5.22
C LYS A 124 -9.69 -16.11 -6.00
N LYS A 125 -10.35 -14.98 -5.72
CA LYS A 125 -11.53 -14.50 -6.45
C LYS A 125 -11.20 -13.50 -7.58
N GLY A 126 -9.92 -13.32 -7.92
CA GLY A 126 -9.49 -12.36 -8.93
C GLY A 126 -9.39 -10.91 -8.44
N ILE A 127 -9.55 -10.64 -7.13
CA ILE A 127 -9.49 -9.29 -6.57
C ILE A 127 -8.08 -9.04 -6.04
N SER A 128 -7.40 -8.03 -6.57
CA SER A 128 -6.08 -7.63 -6.13
C SER A 128 -6.10 -7.00 -4.72
N ILE A 129 -4.96 -7.04 -4.03
CA ILE A 129 -4.83 -6.45 -2.69
C ILE A 129 -3.63 -5.52 -2.58
N GLY A 130 -3.81 -4.39 -1.91
CA GLY A 130 -2.75 -3.45 -1.56
C GLY A 130 -2.21 -3.71 -0.15
N ILE A 131 -0.90 -3.84 0.00
CA ILE A 131 -0.22 -4.09 1.28
C ILE A 131 1.02 -3.21 1.40
N SER A 132 1.19 -2.57 2.57
CA SER A 132 2.48 -2.02 2.99
C SER A 132 3.26 -3.08 3.78
N PRO A 133 4.35 -3.63 3.22
CA PRO A 133 5.05 -4.76 3.84
C PRO A 133 5.80 -4.41 5.12
N ASP A 134 6.15 -3.16 5.34
CA ASP A 134 6.73 -2.64 6.57
C ASP A 134 5.69 -2.46 7.70
N GLY A 135 4.40 -2.54 7.35
CA GLY A 135 3.28 -2.57 8.31
C GLY A 135 3.18 -1.35 9.20
N PRO A 136 2.19 -1.32 10.12
CA PRO A 136 1.89 -0.12 10.91
C PRO A 136 2.85 0.13 12.08
N LYS A 137 3.83 -0.74 12.30
CA LYS A 137 4.78 -0.66 13.44
C LYS A 137 6.24 -0.69 13.02
N GLY A 138 6.50 -0.79 11.72
CA GLY A 138 7.86 -0.86 11.17
C GLY A 138 8.62 -2.15 11.52
N PRO A 139 9.92 -2.10 11.37
CA PRO A 139 10.75 -0.93 11.02
C PRO A 139 10.53 -0.45 9.58
N ARG A 140 10.75 0.85 9.37
CA ARG A 140 10.56 1.52 8.08
C ARG A 140 11.37 0.84 6.98
N HIS A 141 10.74 0.65 5.81
CA HIS A 141 11.35 0.06 4.62
C HIS A 141 11.93 -1.34 4.85
N LYS A 142 11.32 -2.12 5.76
CA LYS A 142 11.64 -3.52 6.00
C LYS A 142 10.47 -4.41 5.63
N VAL A 143 10.71 -5.40 4.79
CA VAL A 143 9.67 -6.32 4.36
C VAL A 143 9.39 -7.34 5.47
N SER A 144 8.12 -7.45 5.88
CA SER A 144 7.67 -8.49 6.81
C SER A 144 7.30 -9.78 6.09
N ASP A 145 7.34 -10.91 6.81
CA ASP A 145 7.04 -12.23 6.24
C ASP A 145 5.56 -12.40 5.83
N GLY A 146 4.70 -11.49 6.31
CA GLY A 146 3.27 -11.55 6.04
C GLY A 146 2.91 -11.47 4.55
N ILE A 147 3.55 -10.56 3.80
CA ILE A 147 3.30 -10.41 2.36
C ILE A 147 3.75 -11.65 1.58
N LEU A 148 4.88 -12.25 1.96
CA LEU A 148 5.41 -13.46 1.33
C LEU A 148 4.50 -14.66 1.60
N SER A 149 4.02 -14.79 2.84
CA SER A 149 3.06 -15.84 3.23
C SER A 149 1.75 -15.73 2.45
N ILE A 150 1.24 -14.51 2.23
CA ILE A 150 0.02 -14.28 1.45
C ILE A 150 0.26 -14.66 -0.03
N SER A 151 1.37 -14.23 -0.65
CA SER A 151 1.73 -14.60 -2.01
C SER A 151 1.83 -16.13 -2.17
N ARG A 152 2.48 -16.81 -1.23
CA ARG A 152 2.62 -18.27 -1.24
C ARG A 152 1.26 -18.98 -1.15
N LEU A 153 0.40 -18.56 -0.20
CA LEU A 153 -0.88 -19.24 0.07
C LEU A 153 -1.97 -18.91 -0.96
N SER A 154 -1.90 -17.74 -1.59
CA SER A 154 -2.83 -17.35 -2.66
C SER A 154 -2.36 -17.76 -4.05
N ASN A 155 -1.09 -18.10 -4.21
CA ASN A 155 -0.43 -18.29 -5.50
C ASN A 155 -0.51 -17.04 -6.39
N SER A 156 -0.37 -15.85 -5.79
CA SER A 156 -0.48 -14.56 -6.50
C SER A 156 0.87 -13.85 -6.54
N PRO A 157 1.24 -13.20 -7.67
CA PRO A 157 2.47 -12.45 -7.80
C PRO A 157 2.46 -11.18 -6.93
N ILE A 158 3.64 -10.63 -6.66
CA ILE A 158 3.81 -9.36 -5.95
C ILE A 158 4.31 -8.31 -6.93
N LEU A 159 3.56 -7.23 -7.10
CA LEU A 159 3.96 -6.06 -7.89
C LEU A 159 4.48 -4.97 -6.97
N PRO A 160 5.80 -4.71 -6.90
CA PRO A 160 6.36 -3.63 -6.13
C PRO A 160 6.18 -2.29 -6.83
N VAL A 161 5.90 -1.23 -6.08
CA VAL A 161 5.80 0.13 -6.59
C VAL A 161 6.63 1.10 -5.75
N GLY A 162 7.23 2.08 -6.41
CA GLY A 162 7.88 3.21 -5.79
C GLY A 162 7.22 4.51 -6.23
N ILE A 163 6.92 5.39 -5.28
CA ILE A 163 6.34 6.70 -5.53
C ILE A 163 7.33 7.77 -5.06
N GLY A 164 7.60 8.76 -5.92
CA GLY A 164 8.45 9.90 -5.61
C GLY A 164 7.68 11.21 -5.71
N PHE A 165 8.06 12.19 -4.87
CA PHE A 165 7.43 13.50 -4.80
C PHE A 165 8.49 14.60 -4.82
N LYS A 166 8.34 15.61 -5.70
CA LYS A 166 9.23 16.78 -5.74
C LYS A 166 9.03 17.67 -4.51
N LYS A 167 7.78 17.98 -4.19
CA LYS A 167 7.39 18.82 -3.06
C LYS A 167 6.63 18.00 -2.04
N LYS A 168 7.13 17.92 -0.80
CA LYS A 168 6.52 17.11 0.26
C LYS A 168 6.82 17.66 1.64
N TRP A 169 5.92 17.38 2.59
CA TRP A 169 6.22 17.39 4.00
C TRP A 169 6.53 15.96 4.44
N VAL A 170 7.51 15.82 5.33
CA VAL A 170 7.87 14.54 5.95
C VAL A 170 7.62 14.68 7.44
N LEU A 171 6.70 13.87 7.95
CA LEU A 171 6.35 13.91 9.36
C LEU A 171 7.41 13.21 10.23
N ASN A 172 7.53 13.63 11.48
CA ASN A 172 8.43 12.97 12.44
C ASN A 172 7.75 11.75 13.08
N THR A 173 7.32 10.81 12.24
CA THR A 173 6.74 9.52 12.61
C THR A 173 7.76 8.40 12.38
N TRP A 174 7.50 7.19 12.90
CA TRP A 174 8.38 6.03 12.76
C TRP A 174 8.69 5.69 11.28
N ASP A 175 7.70 5.90 10.38
CA ASP A 175 7.77 5.65 8.94
C ASP A 175 8.25 6.86 8.14
N LYS A 176 8.38 8.04 8.78
CA LYS A 176 8.63 9.32 8.07
C LYS A 176 7.54 9.58 7.03
N PHE A 177 6.26 9.52 7.46
CA PHE A 177 5.09 9.63 6.61
C PHE A 177 5.14 10.86 5.72
N ILE A 178 4.81 10.67 4.44
CA ILE A 178 4.92 11.70 3.40
C ILE A 178 3.54 12.29 3.13
N ILE A 179 3.45 13.63 3.22
CA ILE A 179 2.32 14.42 2.75
C ILE A 179 2.77 15.21 1.52
N PRO A 180 2.38 14.81 0.30
CA PRO A 180 2.75 15.53 -0.92
C PRO A 180 2.06 16.90 -0.96
N LYS A 181 2.78 17.93 -1.40
CA LYS A 181 2.19 19.28 -1.58
C LYS A 181 1.40 19.34 -2.90
N PRO A 182 0.40 20.21 -3.02
CA PRO A 182 -0.24 20.53 -4.31
C PRO A 182 0.74 21.12 -5.33
N PHE A 183 0.34 21.13 -6.62
CA PHE A 183 1.16 21.63 -7.72
C PHE A 183 2.54 20.95 -7.74
N ASN A 184 2.52 19.64 -7.70
CA ASN A 184 3.68 18.79 -7.56
C ASN A 184 4.11 18.16 -8.88
N GLN A 185 5.25 17.50 -8.80
CA GLN A 185 5.68 16.50 -9.78
C GLN A 185 5.77 15.16 -9.03
N ILE A 186 4.98 14.18 -9.46
CA ILE A 186 4.88 12.88 -8.81
C ILE A 186 5.30 11.83 -9.82
N THR A 187 6.28 11.02 -9.47
CA THR A 187 6.72 9.90 -10.31
C THR A 187 6.29 8.59 -9.67
N ILE A 188 5.63 7.73 -10.45
CA ILE A 188 5.22 6.39 -10.08
C ILE A 188 6.01 5.40 -10.94
N ILE A 189 6.70 4.45 -10.30
CA ILE A 189 7.47 3.43 -10.99
C ILE A 189 6.99 2.04 -10.55
N TRP A 190 6.41 1.28 -11.47
CA TRP A 190 6.09 -0.13 -11.22
C TRP A 190 7.32 -0.99 -11.48
N GLY A 191 7.70 -1.81 -10.50
CA GLY A 191 8.75 -2.80 -10.65
C GLY A 191 8.30 -4.00 -11.47
N GLU A 192 9.21 -4.90 -11.76
CA GLU A 192 8.86 -6.19 -12.34
C GLU A 192 8.07 -7.02 -11.32
N PRO A 193 6.97 -7.67 -11.72
CA PRO A 193 6.24 -8.56 -10.84
C PRO A 193 7.13 -9.71 -10.37
N LEU A 194 7.22 -9.92 -9.07
CA LEU A 194 7.79 -11.15 -8.52
C LEU A 194 6.75 -12.26 -8.70
N PRO A 195 7.13 -13.40 -9.28
CA PRO A 195 6.21 -14.52 -9.46
C PRO A 195 5.65 -15.02 -8.12
N ALA A 196 4.55 -15.75 -8.18
CA ALA A 196 3.96 -16.37 -7.00
C ALA A 196 4.93 -17.34 -6.32
N LEU A 197 4.94 -17.35 -4.97
CA LEU A 197 5.98 -18.02 -4.17
C LEU A 197 5.63 -19.46 -3.79
N LYS A 198 4.71 -20.12 -4.52
CA LYS A 198 4.20 -21.45 -4.15
C LYS A 198 5.29 -22.51 -3.91
N ASN A 199 6.31 -22.54 -4.75
CA ASN A 199 7.37 -23.56 -4.75
C ASN A 199 8.74 -23.03 -4.29
N GLU A 200 8.78 -21.79 -3.79
CA GLU A 200 10.06 -21.15 -3.46
C GLU A 200 10.62 -21.66 -2.13
N LYS A 201 11.89 -22.09 -2.19
CA LYS A 201 12.62 -22.62 -1.02
C LYS A 201 13.34 -21.50 -0.25
N ASN A 202 13.85 -20.46 -0.95
CA ASN A 202 14.70 -19.41 -0.37
C ASN A 202 13.91 -18.14 -0.05
N ILE A 203 12.96 -18.21 0.89
CA ILE A 203 12.09 -17.10 1.29
C ILE A 203 12.89 -15.86 1.75
N ASN A 204 14.01 -16.04 2.47
CA ASN A 204 14.85 -14.93 2.92
C ASN A 204 15.51 -14.18 1.76
N GLN A 205 15.95 -14.87 0.72
CA GLN A 205 16.52 -14.25 -0.48
C GLN A 205 15.46 -13.43 -1.22
N ILE A 206 14.24 -13.97 -1.35
CA ILE A 206 13.13 -13.26 -1.99
C ILE A 206 12.74 -12.04 -1.19
N LYS A 207 12.69 -12.15 0.14
CA LYS A 207 12.45 -11.03 1.05
C LYS A 207 13.45 -9.89 0.82
N SER A 208 14.74 -10.21 0.81
CA SER A 208 15.80 -9.22 0.56
C SER A 208 15.70 -8.63 -0.85
N LYS A 209 15.38 -9.44 -1.86
CA LYS A 209 15.15 -8.97 -3.24
C LYS A 209 13.97 -8.02 -3.33
N LEU A 210 12.82 -8.33 -2.71
CA LEU A 210 11.65 -7.45 -2.68
C LEU A 210 11.96 -6.13 -1.98
N GLU A 211 12.63 -6.19 -0.82
CA GLU A 211 13.02 -5.02 -0.04
C GLU A 211 13.95 -4.10 -0.84
N SER A 212 15.02 -4.63 -1.43
CA SER A 212 15.98 -3.88 -2.24
C SER A 212 15.33 -3.30 -3.50
N THR A 213 14.43 -4.05 -4.14
CA THR A 213 13.67 -3.58 -5.32
C THR A 213 12.79 -2.40 -4.95
N MET A 214 11.95 -2.51 -3.92
CA MET A 214 11.07 -1.43 -3.48
C MET A 214 11.85 -0.18 -3.07
N TYR A 215 12.98 -0.36 -2.37
CA TYR A 215 13.87 0.75 -2.00
C TYR A 215 14.45 1.44 -3.24
N SER A 216 14.95 0.66 -4.19
CA SER A 216 15.51 1.17 -5.45
C SER A 216 14.46 1.94 -6.27
N LEU A 217 13.24 1.40 -6.40
CA LEU A 217 12.14 2.05 -7.11
C LEU A 217 11.80 3.41 -6.48
N THR A 218 11.67 3.46 -5.16
CA THR A 218 11.40 4.71 -4.43
C THR A 218 12.52 5.73 -4.59
N LYS A 219 13.79 5.29 -4.51
CA LYS A 219 14.95 6.16 -4.72
C LYS A 219 14.99 6.73 -6.15
N ARG A 220 14.73 5.89 -7.15
CA ARG A 220 14.63 6.30 -8.56
C ARG A 220 13.46 7.26 -8.80
N ALA A 221 12.28 6.99 -8.23
CA ALA A 221 11.12 7.85 -8.33
C ALA A 221 11.39 9.26 -7.76
N ASN A 222 12.07 9.34 -6.61
CA ASN A 222 12.47 10.64 -6.03
C ASN A 222 13.56 11.36 -6.84
N ARG A 223 14.49 10.66 -7.49
CA ARG A 223 15.51 11.27 -8.37
C ARG A 223 14.91 11.88 -9.63
N ASN A 224 13.89 11.26 -10.19
CA ASN A 224 13.21 11.75 -11.40
C ASN A 224 12.39 13.03 -11.15
N ASN A 225 12.29 13.47 -9.91
CA ASN A 225 11.56 14.66 -9.48
C ASN A 225 12.51 15.79 -8.99
N LYS A 226 13.81 15.68 -9.23
CA LYS A 226 14.79 16.74 -8.90
C LYS A 226 14.81 17.90 -9.88
#